data_82b976cd8582812496065cd92bf19766
#
_entry.id   82b976cd8582812496065cd92bf19766
#
_cell.length_a   1.000
_cell.length_b   1.000
_cell.length_c   1.000
_cell.angle_alpha   90.00
_cell.angle_beta   90.00
_cell.angle_gamma   90.00
#
_symmetry.space_group_name_H-M   'P 1'
#
loop_
_entity.id
_entity.type
_entity.pdbx_description
1 polymer ?
#
loop_
_entity_poly.entity_id
_entity_poly.type
_entity_poly.pdbx_seq_one_letter_code
_entity_poly.pdbx_strand_id
1 'polypeptide(L)'
;MMNYSSRPPEEPAVHAQDLTVVRGSRTVLRGLGFTVPRGRITGLLGPSGCGKSTLMRAVVGTQAKVSGTLDVLGHPAGHPSLRTRIGYVTQAPSVYDDLTVRQNLDYFAAVLDPGRAAADRRHDNVTRAIADVDLTGHADSLAGALSGGQRSRVSLAVALLGTPELLVLDEPTVGLDPVLRRDLWRLFHDLAAERGATLLVSSHVMDEAERCDQLLLMRAGEVLAEGAPEALRTRTGADTVETAFLRLVDEAAAATRTKESTR
;
A
#
# COMPACT_ATOMS: atom_id res chain seq x y z
N MET A 1 25.73 -34.39 0.35
CA MET A 1 25.02 -33.60 1.39
C MET A 1 25.23 -32.13 1.06
N MET A 2 24.26 -31.50 0.37
CA MET A 2 24.31 -30.08 0.07
C MET A 2 23.74 -29.32 1.28
N ASN A 3 24.60 -28.49 1.88
CA ASN A 3 24.26 -27.61 2.98
C ASN A 3 23.32 -26.51 2.44
N TYR A 4 22.03 -26.57 2.76
CA TYR A 4 21.12 -25.46 2.59
C TYR A 4 21.52 -24.41 3.65
N SER A 5 22.36 -23.47 3.22
CA SER A 5 22.64 -22.25 3.96
C SER A 5 21.31 -21.51 4.10
N SER A 6 20.69 -21.56 5.26
CA SER A 6 19.55 -20.75 5.60
C SER A 6 20.00 -19.27 5.60
N ARG A 7 19.64 -18.55 4.53
CA ARG A 7 19.71 -17.07 4.54
C ARG A 7 18.97 -16.61 5.78
N PRO A 8 19.54 -15.69 6.59
CA PRO A 8 18.78 -15.12 7.70
C PRO A 8 17.48 -14.55 7.15
N PRO A 9 16.36 -14.63 7.89
CA PRO A 9 15.10 -14.07 7.42
C PRO A 9 15.32 -12.61 7.07
N GLU A 10 15.05 -12.24 5.83
CA GLU A 10 15.16 -10.85 5.38
C GLU A 10 14.25 -9.98 6.27
N GLU A 11 14.80 -8.89 6.83
CA GLU A 11 14.00 -7.95 7.62
C GLU A 11 12.77 -7.49 6.84
N PRO A 12 11.58 -7.50 7.44
CA PRO A 12 10.37 -7.09 6.75
C PRO A 12 10.46 -5.62 6.30
N ALA A 13 9.70 -5.26 5.26
CA ALA A 13 9.60 -3.88 4.83
C ALA A 13 8.81 -3.02 5.83
N VAL A 14 7.81 -3.61 6.49
CA VAL A 14 7.10 -2.98 7.61
C VAL A 14 6.97 -3.99 8.75
N HIS A 15 7.28 -3.55 9.96
CA HIS A 15 7.05 -4.30 11.19
C HIS A 15 6.31 -3.44 12.19
N ALA A 16 5.19 -3.93 12.69
CA ALA A 16 4.38 -3.26 13.71
C ALA A 16 4.20 -4.15 14.93
N GLN A 17 4.30 -3.55 16.11
CA GLN A 17 4.02 -4.20 17.38
C GLN A 17 3.25 -3.24 18.31
N ASP A 18 2.10 -3.71 18.81
CA ASP A 18 1.20 -2.96 19.70
C ASP A 18 0.81 -1.57 19.13
N LEU A 19 0.75 -1.45 17.79
CA LEU A 19 0.48 -0.20 17.11
C LEU A 19 -0.92 0.30 17.41
N THR A 20 -1.01 1.44 18.08
CA THR A 20 -2.27 2.11 18.43
C THR A 20 -2.30 3.51 17.85
N VAL A 21 -3.44 3.90 17.27
CA VAL A 21 -3.66 5.24 16.71
C VAL A 21 -4.94 5.83 17.24
N VAL A 22 -4.85 7.07 17.76
CA VAL A 22 -5.98 7.82 18.30
C VAL A 22 -6.27 9.05 17.41
N ARG A 23 -7.52 9.21 16.97
CA ARG A 23 -7.99 10.39 16.24
C ARG A 23 -9.10 11.08 17.03
N GLY A 24 -8.84 12.31 17.48
CA GLY A 24 -9.73 12.98 18.42
C GLY A 24 -9.79 12.20 19.73
N SER A 25 -10.99 11.77 20.12
CA SER A 25 -11.25 10.90 21.28
C SER A 25 -11.40 9.42 20.93
N ARG A 26 -11.34 9.06 19.62
CA ARG A 26 -11.59 7.70 19.15
C ARG A 26 -10.28 6.96 18.91
N THR A 27 -10.11 5.78 19.50
CA THR A 27 -9.06 4.83 19.10
C THR A 27 -9.47 4.17 17.80
N VAL A 28 -8.69 4.42 16.73
CA VAL A 28 -8.96 3.91 15.38
C VAL A 28 -8.21 2.61 15.13
N LEU A 29 -6.95 2.50 15.58
CA LEU A 29 -6.18 1.26 15.53
C LEU A 29 -5.85 0.84 16.96
N ARG A 30 -5.90 -0.46 17.24
CA ARG A 30 -5.93 -1.01 18.62
C ARG A 30 -4.90 -2.11 18.77
N GLY A 31 -3.65 -1.78 19.14
CA GLY A 31 -2.61 -2.76 19.45
C GLY A 31 -2.31 -3.70 18.29
N LEU A 32 -2.17 -3.18 17.07
CA LEU A 32 -1.90 -4.00 15.89
C LEU A 32 -0.49 -4.58 15.94
N GLY A 33 -0.38 -5.90 15.64
CA GLY A 33 0.86 -6.57 15.32
C GLY A 33 0.75 -7.15 13.92
N PHE A 34 1.69 -6.83 13.02
CA PHE A 34 1.74 -7.37 11.66
C PHE A 34 3.11 -7.14 11.01
N THR A 35 3.34 -7.85 9.89
CA THR A 35 4.53 -7.69 9.06
C THR A 35 4.16 -7.50 7.59
N VAL A 36 4.99 -6.76 6.84
CA VAL A 36 4.93 -6.68 5.37
C VAL A 36 6.27 -7.17 4.84
N PRO A 37 6.33 -8.33 4.15
CA PRO A 37 7.56 -8.87 3.61
C PRO A 37 8.08 -8.01 2.45
N ARG A 38 9.41 -7.97 2.27
CA ARG A 38 10.05 -7.23 1.16
C ARG A 38 9.79 -7.88 -0.19
N GLY A 39 9.74 -7.05 -1.25
CA GLY A 39 9.65 -7.51 -2.64
C GLY A 39 8.37 -8.27 -2.97
N ARG A 40 7.30 -8.05 -2.20
CA ARG A 40 6.00 -8.72 -2.36
C ARG A 40 4.84 -7.74 -2.32
N ILE A 41 3.70 -8.19 -2.81
CA ILE A 41 2.45 -7.45 -2.74
C ILE A 41 1.66 -7.91 -1.52
N THR A 42 1.47 -7.02 -0.55
CA THR A 42 0.60 -7.26 0.62
C THR A 42 -0.71 -6.50 0.44
N GLY A 43 -1.82 -7.23 0.43
CA GLY A 43 -3.17 -6.68 0.39
C GLY A 43 -3.68 -6.33 1.79
N LEU A 44 -4.06 -5.09 2.02
CA LEU A 44 -4.72 -4.61 3.24
C LEU A 44 -6.23 -4.56 3.02
N LEU A 45 -6.94 -5.61 3.43
CA LEU A 45 -8.34 -5.82 3.11
C LEU A 45 -9.25 -5.63 4.32
N GLY A 46 -10.45 -5.14 4.07
CA GLY A 46 -11.46 -4.95 5.09
C GLY A 46 -12.51 -3.91 4.70
N PRO A 47 -13.63 -3.83 5.43
CA PRO A 47 -14.72 -2.92 5.11
C PRO A 47 -14.29 -1.45 5.20
N SER A 48 -15.07 -0.57 4.58
CA SER A 48 -14.84 0.87 4.66
C SER A 48 -14.90 1.34 6.11
N GLY A 49 -14.00 2.24 6.50
CA GLY A 49 -13.92 2.79 7.85
C GLY A 49 -13.28 1.86 8.90
N CYS A 50 -12.76 0.68 8.54
CA CYS A 50 -12.08 -0.21 9.51
C CYS A 50 -10.68 0.26 9.94
N GLY A 51 -10.11 1.30 9.30
CA GLY A 51 -8.81 1.87 9.68
C GLY A 51 -7.69 1.77 8.63
N LYS A 52 -7.93 1.20 7.44
CA LYS A 52 -6.91 0.99 6.38
C LYS A 52 -6.10 2.25 6.06
N SER A 53 -6.77 3.34 5.66
CA SER A 53 -6.08 4.62 5.34
C SER A 53 -5.36 5.22 6.55
N THR A 54 -5.84 4.96 7.78
CA THR A 54 -5.15 5.40 9.01
C THR A 54 -3.86 4.63 9.20
N LEU A 55 -3.88 3.31 8.97
CA LEU A 55 -2.69 2.47 9.02
C LEU A 55 -1.67 2.88 7.95
N MET A 56 -2.12 3.08 6.72
CA MET A 56 -1.24 3.52 5.63
C MET A 56 -0.57 4.87 5.92
N ARG A 57 -1.31 5.84 6.46
CA ARG A 57 -0.74 7.12 6.90
C ARG A 57 0.26 6.95 8.05
N ALA A 58 0.04 5.99 8.95
CA ALA A 58 1.02 5.68 10.00
C ALA A 58 2.29 5.10 9.40
N VAL A 59 2.20 4.16 8.45
CA VAL A 59 3.35 3.58 7.73
C VAL A 59 4.16 4.66 6.99
N VAL A 60 3.48 5.59 6.32
CA VAL A 60 4.14 6.72 5.62
C VAL A 60 4.70 7.77 6.59
N GLY A 61 4.28 7.74 7.87
CA GLY A 61 4.74 8.69 8.89
C GLY A 61 3.99 10.02 8.91
N THR A 62 2.81 10.10 8.27
CA THR A 62 1.98 11.32 8.26
C THR A 62 0.85 11.31 9.30
N GLN A 63 0.69 10.21 10.04
CA GLN A 63 -0.32 10.05 11.07
C GLN A 63 0.19 10.55 12.43
N ALA A 64 -0.59 11.43 13.08
CA ALA A 64 -0.31 11.87 14.44
C ALA A 64 -0.91 10.91 15.49
N LYS A 65 -0.43 11.01 16.75
CA LYS A 65 -0.87 10.23 17.92
C LYS A 65 -0.80 8.72 17.68
N VAL A 66 0.38 8.29 17.24
CA VAL A 66 0.77 6.90 17.07
C VAL A 66 1.57 6.46 18.30
N SER A 67 1.27 5.27 18.84
CA SER A 67 2.01 4.62 19.92
C SER A 67 2.24 3.14 19.58
N GLY A 68 3.13 2.47 20.30
CA GLY A 68 3.67 1.17 19.93
C GLY A 68 4.88 1.30 19.01
N THR A 69 5.32 0.20 18.43
CA THR A 69 6.45 0.16 17.48
C THR A 69 5.93 0.08 16.06
N LEU A 70 6.50 0.89 15.17
CA LEU A 70 6.26 0.83 13.72
C LEU A 70 7.56 1.16 12.99
N ASP A 71 8.22 0.12 12.50
CA ASP A 71 9.44 0.22 11.72
C ASP A 71 9.12 0.00 10.24
N VAL A 72 9.71 0.85 9.39
CA VAL A 72 9.52 0.84 7.94
C VAL A 72 10.91 0.88 7.29
N LEU A 73 11.22 -0.12 6.48
CA LEU A 73 12.52 -0.26 5.80
C LEU A 73 13.72 -0.14 6.77
N GLY A 74 13.56 -0.66 8.00
CA GLY A 74 14.58 -0.63 9.05
C GLY A 74 14.72 0.69 9.82
N HIS A 75 13.76 1.61 9.68
CA HIS A 75 13.73 2.88 10.43
C HIS A 75 12.35 3.11 11.06
N PRO A 76 12.25 3.84 12.18
CA PRO A 76 10.96 4.27 12.69
C PRO A 76 10.14 5.02 11.65
N ALA A 77 8.84 4.75 11.57
CA ALA A 77 7.94 5.41 10.62
C ALA A 77 8.05 6.95 10.72
N GLY A 78 8.11 7.62 9.56
CA GLY A 78 8.30 9.08 9.49
C GLY A 78 9.74 9.56 9.58
N HIS A 79 10.73 8.67 9.71
CA HIS A 79 12.14 9.05 9.68
C HIS A 79 12.49 9.75 8.35
N PRO A 80 13.29 10.85 8.35
CA PRO A 80 13.57 11.62 7.14
C PRO A 80 14.16 10.83 5.98
N SER A 81 14.97 9.79 6.25
CA SER A 81 15.55 8.92 5.21
C SER A 81 14.51 8.12 4.42
N LEU A 82 13.28 7.99 4.91
CA LEU A 82 12.21 7.25 4.26
C LEU A 82 11.51 8.05 3.15
N ARG A 83 11.64 9.37 3.14
CA ARG A 83 10.89 10.27 2.23
C ARG A 83 11.12 9.98 0.74
N THR A 84 12.32 9.54 0.37
CA THR A 84 12.67 9.19 -1.02
C THR A 84 12.55 7.69 -1.31
N ARG A 85 12.32 6.88 -0.26
CA ARG A 85 12.23 5.42 -0.35
C ARG A 85 10.79 4.91 -0.34
N ILE A 86 9.81 5.76 0.00
CA ILE A 86 8.39 5.42 0.06
C ILE A 86 7.62 6.26 -0.96
N GLY A 87 6.90 5.59 -1.87
CA GLY A 87 5.88 6.19 -2.72
C GLY A 87 4.50 6.02 -2.08
N TYR A 88 3.68 7.07 -2.07
CA TYR A 88 2.35 7.04 -1.48
C TYR A 88 1.30 7.57 -2.46
N VAL A 89 0.30 6.74 -2.75
CA VAL A 89 -0.90 7.12 -3.51
C VAL A 89 -2.08 7.17 -2.55
N THR A 90 -2.70 8.34 -2.44
CA THR A 90 -3.91 8.56 -1.65
C THR A 90 -5.16 8.18 -2.46
N GLN A 91 -6.27 7.88 -1.78
CA GLN A 91 -7.55 7.53 -2.41
C GLN A 91 -8.04 8.61 -3.42
N ALA A 92 -7.87 9.89 -3.09
CA ALA A 92 -8.10 10.97 -4.04
C ALA A 92 -6.79 11.29 -4.78
N PRO A 93 -6.82 11.53 -6.10
CA PRO A 93 -5.62 11.94 -6.83
C PRO A 93 -4.97 13.19 -6.21
N SER A 94 -3.66 13.11 -5.94
CA SER A 94 -2.89 14.20 -5.32
C SER A 94 -2.02 14.89 -6.38
N VAL A 95 -2.65 15.44 -7.41
CA VAL A 95 -2.01 16.13 -8.54
C VAL A 95 -2.66 17.48 -8.78
N TYR A 96 -1.96 18.38 -9.43
CA TYR A 96 -2.43 19.72 -9.78
C TYR A 96 -3.18 19.67 -11.11
N ASP A 97 -4.46 20.02 -11.10
CA ASP A 97 -5.35 19.94 -12.27
C ASP A 97 -4.98 20.96 -13.36
N ASP A 98 -4.35 22.07 -13.01
CA ASP A 98 -3.89 23.16 -13.87
C ASP A 98 -2.49 22.94 -14.46
N LEU A 99 -1.82 21.86 -14.09
CA LEU A 99 -0.56 21.42 -14.68
C LEU A 99 -0.76 20.25 -15.64
N THR A 100 0.13 20.13 -16.64
CA THR A 100 0.15 18.93 -17.49
C THR A 100 0.64 17.72 -16.69
N VAL A 101 0.47 16.51 -17.25
CA VAL A 101 1.03 15.29 -16.65
C VAL A 101 2.52 15.46 -16.41
N ARG A 102 3.28 15.87 -17.43
CA ARG A 102 4.72 16.11 -17.34
C ARG A 102 5.07 17.15 -16.28
N GLN A 103 4.38 18.29 -16.27
CA GLN A 103 4.63 19.36 -15.29
C GLN A 103 4.37 18.91 -13.84
N ASN A 104 3.33 18.10 -13.62
CA ASN A 104 3.11 17.49 -12.31
C ASN A 104 4.31 16.65 -11.89
N LEU A 105 4.79 15.75 -12.75
CA LEU A 105 5.92 14.88 -12.43
C LEU A 105 7.23 15.68 -12.27
N ASP A 106 7.48 16.67 -13.12
CA ASP A 106 8.67 17.55 -13.02
C ASP A 106 8.69 18.31 -11.68
N TYR A 107 7.53 18.79 -11.23
CA TYR A 107 7.39 19.45 -9.93
C TYR A 107 7.78 18.51 -8.78
N PHE A 108 7.18 17.32 -8.73
CA PHE A 108 7.48 16.37 -7.65
C PHE A 108 8.89 15.80 -7.75
N ALA A 109 9.42 15.57 -8.95
CA ALA A 109 10.80 15.15 -9.14
C ALA A 109 11.80 16.20 -8.63
N ALA A 110 11.50 17.50 -8.82
CA ALA A 110 12.34 18.58 -8.30
C ALA A 110 12.30 18.67 -6.76
N VAL A 111 11.19 18.30 -6.13
CA VAL A 111 11.06 18.22 -4.66
C VAL A 111 11.85 17.04 -4.10
N LEU A 112 11.80 15.88 -4.78
CA LEU A 112 12.47 14.66 -4.33
C LEU A 112 13.99 14.70 -4.52
N ASP A 113 14.48 15.30 -5.62
CA ASP A 113 15.87 15.35 -6.00
C ASP A 113 16.25 16.78 -6.42
N PRO A 114 16.45 17.70 -5.44
CA PRO A 114 16.67 19.12 -5.72
C PRO A 114 18.07 19.40 -6.30
N GLY A 115 18.18 20.53 -7.02
CA GLY A 115 19.44 21.05 -7.53
C GLY A 115 19.65 20.81 -9.03
N ARG A 116 20.56 21.64 -9.63
CA ARG A 116 20.82 21.61 -11.08
C ARG A 116 21.52 20.34 -11.54
N ALA A 117 22.42 19.79 -10.74
CA ALA A 117 23.17 18.57 -11.06
C ALA A 117 22.26 17.32 -11.22
N ALA A 118 21.02 17.39 -10.73
CA ALA A 118 20.05 16.30 -10.85
C ALA A 118 19.12 16.44 -12.07
N ALA A 119 19.28 17.44 -12.92
CA ALA A 119 18.32 17.76 -13.98
C ALA A 119 18.10 16.60 -14.98
N ASP A 120 19.20 16.03 -15.49
CA ASP A 120 19.13 14.93 -16.46
C ASP A 120 18.50 13.68 -15.83
N ARG A 121 18.91 13.32 -14.61
CA ARG A 121 18.34 12.19 -13.86
C ARG A 121 16.84 12.37 -13.59
N ARG A 122 16.40 13.59 -13.24
CA ARG A 122 14.97 13.90 -13.09
C ARG A 122 14.21 13.72 -14.39
N HIS A 123 14.75 14.23 -15.50
CA HIS A 123 14.14 14.09 -16.82
C HIS A 123 13.92 12.63 -17.19
N ASP A 124 14.93 11.78 -16.99
CA ASP A 124 14.85 10.34 -17.25
C ASP A 124 13.83 9.67 -16.34
N ASN A 125 13.81 10.01 -15.04
CA ASN A 125 12.85 9.49 -14.08
C ASN A 125 11.41 9.86 -14.44
N VAL A 126 11.16 11.11 -14.83
CA VAL A 126 9.85 11.59 -15.27
C VAL A 126 9.38 10.86 -16.52
N THR A 127 10.25 10.76 -17.52
CA THR A 127 9.92 10.08 -18.79
C THR A 127 9.59 8.61 -18.55
N ARG A 128 10.38 7.92 -17.72
CA ARG A 128 10.13 6.53 -17.34
C ARG A 128 8.82 6.38 -16.57
N ALA A 129 8.57 7.22 -15.54
CA ALA A 129 7.36 7.13 -14.75
C ALA A 129 6.08 7.36 -15.57
N ILE A 130 6.10 8.25 -16.57
CA ILE A 130 4.99 8.46 -17.50
C ILE A 130 4.76 7.21 -18.36
N ALA A 131 5.84 6.58 -18.85
CA ALA A 131 5.76 5.36 -19.64
C ALA A 131 5.26 4.16 -18.83
N ASP A 132 5.76 4.00 -17.59
CA ASP A 132 5.36 2.92 -16.67
C ASP A 132 3.84 2.87 -16.44
N VAL A 133 3.17 4.03 -16.46
CA VAL A 133 1.70 4.12 -16.26
C VAL A 133 0.90 4.27 -17.56
N ASP A 134 1.53 4.09 -18.73
CA ASP A 134 0.90 4.20 -20.03
C ASP A 134 0.22 5.57 -20.26
N LEU A 135 0.93 6.66 -19.96
CA LEU A 135 0.47 8.03 -20.18
C LEU A 135 1.34 8.82 -21.15
N THR A 136 2.19 8.15 -21.95
CA THR A 136 3.10 8.81 -22.91
C THR A 136 2.33 9.69 -23.90
N GLY A 137 1.19 9.21 -24.41
CA GLY A 137 0.32 9.97 -25.32
C GLY A 137 -0.42 11.15 -24.68
N HIS A 138 -0.40 11.25 -23.35
CA HIS A 138 -1.06 12.29 -22.56
C HIS A 138 -0.09 13.18 -21.79
N ALA A 139 1.22 13.04 -22.03
CA ALA A 139 2.26 13.74 -21.25
C ALA A 139 2.04 15.27 -21.19
N ASP A 140 1.57 15.87 -22.26
CA ASP A 140 1.33 17.30 -22.39
C ASP A 140 -0.14 17.71 -22.16
N SER A 141 -1.02 16.75 -21.80
CA SER A 141 -2.41 17.04 -21.45
C SER A 141 -2.51 17.59 -20.03
N LEU A 142 -3.41 18.55 -19.79
CA LEU A 142 -3.72 19.03 -18.45
C LEU A 142 -4.30 17.89 -17.59
N ALA A 143 -3.86 17.75 -16.36
CA ALA A 143 -4.35 16.71 -15.46
C ALA A 143 -5.87 16.83 -15.20
N GLY A 144 -6.39 18.05 -15.14
CA GLY A 144 -7.83 18.32 -14.99
C GLY A 144 -8.69 17.92 -16.19
N ALA A 145 -8.10 17.77 -17.38
CA ALA A 145 -8.80 17.31 -18.59
C ALA A 145 -8.82 15.77 -18.73
N LEU A 146 -8.10 15.05 -17.89
CA LEU A 146 -8.01 13.59 -17.91
C LEU A 146 -9.23 12.94 -17.29
N SER A 147 -9.53 11.69 -17.70
CA SER A 147 -10.49 10.85 -16.97
C SER A 147 -10.03 10.56 -15.54
N GLY A 148 -10.95 10.14 -14.66
CA GLY A 148 -10.62 9.78 -13.29
C GLY A 148 -9.53 8.70 -13.21
N GLY A 149 -9.63 7.66 -14.05
CA GLY A 149 -8.63 6.59 -14.13
C GLY A 149 -7.25 7.09 -14.61
N GLN A 150 -7.21 8.00 -15.60
CA GLN A 150 -5.96 8.62 -16.03
C GLN A 150 -5.34 9.48 -14.95
N ARG A 151 -6.14 10.27 -14.19
CA ARG A 151 -5.64 11.05 -13.06
C ARG A 151 -5.08 10.16 -11.94
N SER A 152 -5.70 9.03 -11.65
CA SER A 152 -5.15 8.04 -10.70
C SER A 152 -3.80 7.50 -11.17
N ARG A 153 -3.63 7.26 -12.48
CA ARG A 153 -2.33 6.87 -13.07
C ARG A 153 -1.29 7.99 -12.96
N VAL A 154 -1.65 9.27 -13.09
CA VAL A 154 -0.70 10.38 -12.84
C VAL A 154 -0.23 10.36 -11.38
N SER A 155 -1.14 10.16 -10.42
CA SER A 155 -0.77 10.05 -8.99
C SER A 155 0.15 8.86 -8.73
N LEU A 156 -0.07 7.73 -9.42
CA LEU A 156 0.83 6.58 -9.35
C LEU A 156 2.19 6.89 -9.97
N ALA A 157 2.24 7.55 -11.13
CA ALA A 157 3.50 7.97 -11.75
C ALA A 157 4.32 8.88 -10.82
N VAL A 158 3.68 9.80 -10.12
CA VAL A 158 4.31 10.62 -9.07
C VAL A 158 4.89 9.75 -7.95
N ALA A 159 4.16 8.76 -7.48
CA ALA A 159 4.63 7.86 -6.44
C ALA A 159 5.79 6.95 -6.89
N LEU A 160 5.93 6.69 -8.19
CA LEU A 160 7.03 5.91 -8.80
C LEU A 160 8.31 6.73 -9.02
N LEU A 161 8.27 8.06 -8.88
CA LEU A 161 9.47 8.89 -8.98
C LEU A 161 10.51 8.45 -7.94
N GLY A 162 11.77 8.43 -8.34
CA GLY A 162 12.89 8.06 -7.45
C GLY A 162 13.03 6.55 -7.18
N THR A 163 12.26 5.68 -7.83
CA THR A 163 12.32 4.21 -7.64
C THR A 163 12.17 3.80 -6.16
N PRO A 164 10.98 4.00 -5.57
CA PRO A 164 10.75 3.69 -4.16
C PRO A 164 10.89 2.19 -3.87
N GLU A 165 11.40 1.86 -2.68
CA GLU A 165 11.49 0.50 -2.16
C GLU A 165 10.14 0.00 -1.63
N LEU A 166 9.28 0.92 -1.15
CA LEU A 166 7.94 0.63 -0.66
C LEU A 166 6.92 1.55 -1.34
N LEU A 167 5.91 0.96 -1.95
CA LEU A 167 4.73 1.64 -2.47
C LEU A 167 3.54 1.39 -1.55
N VAL A 168 2.94 2.45 -1.03
CA VAL A 168 1.72 2.42 -0.23
C VAL A 168 0.58 2.97 -1.08
N LEU A 169 -0.41 2.15 -1.42
CA LEU A 169 -1.44 2.45 -2.41
C LEU A 169 -2.83 2.34 -1.78
N ASP A 170 -3.46 3.49 -1.50
CA ASP A 170 -4.76 3.55 -0.82
C ASP A 170 -5.91 3.50 -1.83
N GLU A 171 -6.53 2.31 -1.99
CA GLU A 171 -7.62 2.01 -2.91
C GLU A 171 -7.33 2.40 -4.38
N PRO A 172 -6.18 1.99 -4.97
CA PRO A 172 -5.72 2.49 -6.26
C PRO A 172 -6.57 2.02 -7.45
N THR A 173 -7.42 1.04 -7.27
CA THR A 173 -8.25 0.39 -8.30
C THR A 173 -9.69 0.89 -8.31
N VAL A 174 -10.07 1.71 -7.32
CA VAL A 174 -11.45 2.22 -7.18
C VAL A 174 -11.82 3.11 -8.37
N GLY A 175 -13.01 2.86 -8.95
CA GLY A 175 -13.51 3.63 -10.08
C GLY A 175 -12.85 3.32 -11.42
N LEU A 176 -11.96 2.33 -11.49
CA LEU A 176 -11.39 1.84 -12.75
C LEU A 176 -12.31 0.80 -13.40
N ASP A 177 -12.39 0.85 -14.72
CA ASP A 177 -13.00 -0.24 -15.49
C ASP A 177 -12.15 -1.53 -15.41
N PRO A 178 -12.71 -2.71 -15.78
CA PRO A 178 -12.01 -3.99 -15.63
C PRO A 178 -10.70 -4.09 -16.41
N VAL A 179 -10.56 -3.42 -17.56
CA VAL A 179 -9.33 -3.46 -18.37
C VAL A 179 -8.22 -2.66 -17.68
N LEU A 180 -8.52 -1.43 -17.28
CA LEU A 180 -7.59 -0.57 -16.56
C LEU A 180 -7.14 -1.20 -15.23
N ARG A 181 -8.08 -1.84 -14.51
CA ARG A 181 -7.78 -2.55 -13.26
C ARG A 181 -6.81 -3.72 -13.50
N ARG A 182 -7.05 -4.54 -14.53
CA ARG A 182 -6.16 -5.65 -14.90
C ARG A 182 -4.75 -5.13 -15.23
N ASP A 183 -4.65 -4.05 -16.02
CA ASP A 183 -3.37 -3.52 -16.48
C ASP A 183 -2.59 -2.89 -15.31
N LEU A 184 -3.29 -2.27 -14.35
CA LEU A 184 -2.70 -1.76 -13.12
C LEU A 184 -2.14 -2.89 -12.23
N TRP A 185 -2.89 -4.00 -12.07
CA TRP A 185 -2.39 -5.15 -11.34
C TRP A 185 -1.18 -5.79 -12.00
N ARG A 186 -1.13 -5.84 -13.36
CA ARG A 186 0.06 -6.30 -14.08
C ARG A 186 1.26 -5.42 -13.74
N LEU A 187 1.11 -4.09 -13.78
CA LEU A 187 2.17 -3.17 -13.38
C LEU A 187 2.64 -3.42 -11.93
N PHE A 188 1.74 -3.70 -10.98
CA PHE A 188 2.14 -4.00 -9.61
C PHE A 188 2.98 -5.28 -9.52
N HIS A 189 2.60 -6.32 -10.24
CA HIS A 189 3.40 -7.56 -10.30
C HIS A 189 4.76 -7.34 -10.96
N ASP A 190 4.82 -6.56 -12.05
CA ASP A 190 6.09 -6.23 -12.73
C ASP A 190 7.01 -5.42 -11.79
N LEU A 191 6.49 -4.44 -11.05
CA LEU A 191 7.25 -3.67 -10.06
C LEU A 191 7.81 -4.56 -8.95
N ALA A 192 7.04 -5.51 -8.44
CA ALA A 192 7.50 -6.45 -7.41
C ALA A 192 8.54 -7.43 -7.98
N ALA A 193 8.26 -8.06 -9.13
CA ALA A 193 9.09 -9.12 -9.69
C ALA A 193 10.40 -8.61 -10.30
N GLU A 194 10.35 -7.49 -11.05
CA GLU A 194 11.49 -6.99 -11.81
C GLU A 194 12.33 -5.97 -11.04
N ARG A 195 11.68 -5.14 -10.21
CA ARG A 195 12.36 -4.05 -9.46
C ARG A 195 12.54 -4.38 -7.97
N GLY A 196 12.00 -5.49 -7.49
CA GLY A 196 12.04 -5.86 -6.07
C GLY A 196 11.27 -4.89 -5.17
N ALA A 197 10.34 -4.10 -5.74
CA ALA A 197 9.54 -3.16 -4.97
C ALA A 197 8.58 -3.90 -4.03
N THR A 198 8.42 -3.38 -2.82
CA THR A 198 7.39 -3.86 -1.89
C THR A 198 6.13 -3.04 -2.09
N LEU A 199 4.96 -3.68 -2.16
CA LEU A 199 3.69 -2.99 -2.30
C LEU A 199 2.77 -3.29 -1.12
N LEU A 200 2.20 -2.25 -0.51
CA LEU A 200 1.10 -2.34 0.46
C LEU A 200 -0.13 -1.71 -0.19
N VAL A 201 -1.09 -2.54 -0.61
CA VAL A 201 -2.26 -2.12 -1.41
C VAL A 201 -3.52 -2.28 -0.58
N SER A 202 -4.25 -1.20 -0.30
CA SER A 202 -5.56 -1.33 0.33
C SER A 202 -6.66 -1.59 -0.69
N SER A 203 -7.60 -2.44 -0.32
CA SER A 203 -8.83 -2.66 -1.09
C SER A 203 -10.00 -3.01 -0.16
N HIS A 204 -11.21 -2.75 -0.63
CA HIS A 204 -12.44 -3.29 -0.06
C HIS A 204 -13.07 -4.34 -0.99
N VAL A 205 -12.43 -4.64 -2.13
CA VAL A 205 -12.87 -5.63 -3.12
C VAL A 205 -12.15 -6.95 -2.84
N MET A 206 -12.87 -7.95 -2.37
CA MET A 206 -12.27 -9.24 -1.95
C MET A 206 -11.70 -10.05 -3.12
N ASP A 207 -12.19 -9.85 -4.36
CA ASP A 207 -11.63 -10.49 -5.55
C ASP A 207 -10.16 -10.08 -5.83
N GLU A 208 -9.74 -8.94 -5.31
CA GLU A 208 -8.35 -8.47 -5.45
C GLU A 208 -7.38 -9.20 -4.51
N ALA A 209 -7.90 -9.87 -3.49
CA ALA A 209 -7.11 -10.64 -2.53
C ALA A 209 -6.26 -11.72 -3.19
N GLU A 210 -6.81 -12.41 -4.19
CA GLU A 210 -6.13 -13.49 -4.90
C GLU A 210 -4.94 -13.00 -5.76
N ARG A 211 -4.81 -11.69 -5.94
CA ARG A 211 -3.70 -11.04 -6.66
C ARG A 211 -2.53 -10.67 -5.76
N CYS A 212 -2.67 -10.84 -4.45
CA CYS A 212 -1.67 -10.50 -3.46
C CYS A 212 -0.89 -11.73 -3.01
N ASP A 213 0.39 -11.56 -2.68
CA ASP A 213 1.22 -12.63 -2.10
C ASP A 213 0.87 -12.87 -0.63
N GLN A 214 0.47 -11.80 0.07
CA GLN A 214 0.08 -11.80 1.49
C GLN A 214 -1.10 -10.89 1.72
N LEU A 215 -1.91 -11.22 2.72
CA LEU A 215 -3.07 -10.43 3.14
C LEU A 215 -2.94 -10.03 4.60
N LEU A 216 -3.39 -8.81 4.88
CA LEU A 216 -3.73 -8.31 6.22
C LEU A 216 -5.23 -8.05 6.22
N LEU A 217 -6.00 -8.91 6.90
CA LEU A 217 -7.45 -8.78 6.99
C LEU A 217 -7.80 -7.94 8.20
N MET A 218 -8.41 -6.76 7.97
CA MET A 218 -8.73 -5.79 9.03
C MET A 218 -10.24 -5.65 9.28
N ARG A 219 -10.59 -5.48 10.57
CA ARG A 219 -11.95 -5.09 10.99
C ARG A 219 -11.89 -4.29 12.28
N ALA A 220 -12.69 -3.23 12.38
CA ALA A 220 -12.86 -2.41 13.59
C ALA A 220 -11.56 -1.93 14.26
N GLY A 221 -10.51 -1.68 13.46
CA GLY A 221 -9.21 -1.21 13.94
C GLY A 221 -8.29 -2.32 14.44
N GLU A 222 -8.58 -3.57 14.13
CA GLU A 222 -7.78 -4.75 14.51
C GLU A 222 -7.42 -5.56 13.28
N VAL A 223 -6.29 -6.30 13.31
CA VAL A 223 -5.93 -7.33 12.33
C VAL A 223 -6.55 -8.64 12.76
N LEU A 224 -7.49 -9.15 11.96
CA LEU A 224 -8.14 -10.44 12.22
C LEU A 224 -7.25 -11.61 11.82
N ALA A 225 -6.52 -11.45 10.74
CA ALA A 225 -5.64 -12.48 10.20
C ALA A 225 -4.57 -11.88 9.29
N GLU A 226 -3.43 -12.56 9.25
CA GLU A 226 -2.31 -12.34 8.34
C GLU A 226 -1.92 -13.66 7.67
N GLY A 227 -1.54 -13.62 6.39
CA GLY A 227 -1.06 -14.79 5.65
C GLY A 227 -1.34 -14.77 4.16
N ALA A 228 -0.79 -15.73 3.43
CA ALA A 228 -1.09 -15.92 2.02
C ALA A 228 -2.59 -16.26 1.82
N PRO A 229 -3.20 -15.86 0.69
CA PRO A 229 -4.62 -16.15 0.41
C PRO A 229 -4.99 -17.62 0.60
N GLU A 230 -4.20 -18.53 0.05
CA GLU A 230 -4.42 -19.97 0.15
C GLU A 230 -4.31 -20.48 1.60
N ALA A 231 -3.34 -20.01 2.37
CA ALA A 231 -3.18 -20.37 3.77
C ALA A 231 -4.40 -19.94 4.62
N LEU A 232 -4.94 -18.75 4.34
CA LEU A 232 -6.14 -18.24 5.01
C LEU A 232 -7.38 -19.07 4.65
N ARG A 233 -7.56 -19.43 3.38
CA ARG A 233 -8.63 -20.33 2.93
C ARG A 233 -8.54 -21.70 3.60
N THR A 234 -7.36 -22.30 3.58
CA THR A 234 -7.11 -23.61 4.20
C THR A 234 -7.40 -23.59 5.69
N ARG A 235 -6.89 -22.58 6.41
CA ARG A 235 -7.10 -22.43 7.86
C ARG A 235 -8.57 -22.32 8.25
N THR A 236 -9.36 -21.63 7.43
CA THR A 236 -10.78 -21.42 7.69
C THR A 236 -11.68 -22.46 7.04
N GLY A 237 -11.16 -23.36 6.19
CA GLY A 237 -11.94 -24.32 5.39
C GLY A 237 -12.82 -23.62 4.36
N ALA A 238 -12.43 -22.45 3.85
CA ALA A 238 -13.22 -21.65 2.93
C ALA A 238 -12.73 -21.80 1.48
N ASP A 239 -13.65 -21.70 0.51
CA ASP A 239 -13.32 -21.77 -0.92
C ASP A 239 -12.79 -20.43 -1.47
N THR A 240 -13.20 -19.30 -0.85
CA THR A 240 -12.81 -17.95 -1.26
C THR A 240 -12.24 -17.16 -0.09
N VAL A 241 -11.44 -16.12 -0.36
CA VAL A 241 -10.95 -15.19 0.67
C VAL A 241 -12.11 -14.43 1.33
N GLU A 242 -13.16 -14.12 0.58
CA GLU A 242 -14.35 -13.48 1.14
C GLU A 242 -15.03 -14.37 2.20
N THR A 243 -15.24 -15.65 1.88
CA THR A 243 -15.81 -16.61 2.84
C THR A 243 -14.87 -16.82 4.04
N ALA A 244 -13.55 -16.86 3.80
CA ALA A 244 -12.56 -16.92 4.88
C ALA A 244 -12.65 -15.71 5.82
N PHE A 245 -12.77 -14.51 5.25
CA PHE A 245 -12.93 -13.27 6.03
C PHE A 245 -14.21 -13.29 6.88
N LEU A 246 -15.35 -13.72 6.32
CA LEU A 246 -16.61 -13.81 7.06
C LEU A 246 -16.51 -14.80 8.24
N ARG A 247 -15.89 -15.98 8.04
CA ARG A 247 -15.66 -16.96 9.12
C ARG A 247 -14.80 -16.39 10.23
N LEU A 248 -13.70 -15.71 9.89
CA LEU A 248 -12.83 -15.04 10.86
C LEU A 248 -13.55 -13.95 11.65
N VAL A 249 -14.44 -13.22 11.00
CA VAL A 249 -15.31 -12.22 11.65
C VAL A 249 -16.24 -12.88 12.66
N ASP A 250 -16.86 -14.00 12.32
CA ASP A 250 -17.77 -14.73 13.21
C ASP A 250 -17.01 -15.34 14.39
N GLU A 251 -15.83 -15.90 14.17
CA GLU A 251 -14.94 -16.41 15.22
C GLU A 251 -14.54 -15.31 16.21
N ALA A 252 -14.12 -14.15 15.73
CA ALA A 252 -13.76 -13.01 16.56
C ALA A 252 -14.97 -12.51 17.40
N ALA A 253 -16.17 -12.47 16.80
CA ALA A 253 -17.38 -12.08 17.50
C ALA A 253 -17.79 -13.10 18.56
N ALA A 254 -17.61 -14.40 18.33
CA ALA A 254 -17.86 -15.45 19.30
C ALA A 254 -16.89 -15.37 20.49
N ALA A 255 -15.59 -15.15 20.23
CA ALA A 255 -14.57 -15.00 21.28
C ALA A 255 -14.82 -13.80 22.19
N THR A 256 -15.34 -12.69 21.65
CA THR A 256 -15.70 -11.50 22.42
C THR A 256 -16.89 -11.78 23.36
N ARG A 257 -17.94 -12.45 22.87
CA ARG A 257 -19.12 -12.84 23.69
C ARG A 257 -18.75 -13.77 24.84
N THR A 258 -17.85 -14.71 24.60
CA THR A 258 -17.39 -15.65 25.66
C THR A 258 -16.65 -14.91 26.76
N LYS A 259 -15.82 -13.91 26.43
CA LYS A 259 -15.11 -13.07 27.42
C LYS A 259 -16.04 -12.19 28.27
N GLU A 260 -17.13 -11.69 27.69
CA GLU A 260 -18.12 -10.87 28.41
C GLU A 260 -19.01 -11.71 29.32
N SER A 261 -19.31 -12.98 28.95
CA SER A 261 -20.08 -13.91 29.77
C SER A 261 -19.32 -14.51 30.95
N THR A 262 -17.99 -14.34 31.01
CA THR A 262 -17.12 -14.88 32.09
C THR A 262 -16.71 -13.79 33.08
N ARG A 263 -17.17 -12.57 32.91
CA ARG A 263 -16.97 -11.43 33.84
C ARG A 263 -18.27 -11.15 34.64
#